data_cea32324869e0b25a880eb879f803222
#
_entry.id   cea32324869e0b25a880eb879f803222
#
_cell.length_a   1.000
_cell.length_b   1.000
_cell.length_c   1.000
_cell.angle_alpha   90.00
_cell.angle_beta   90.00
_cell.angle_gamma   90.00
#
_symmetry.space_group_name_H-M   'P 1'
#
loop_
_entity.id
_entity.type
_entity.pdbx_description
1 polymer ?
#
loop_
_entity_poly.entity_id
_entity_poly.type
_entity_poly.pdbx_seq_one_letter_code
_entity_poly.pdbx_strand_id
1 'polypeptide(L)'
;HNGIIENHAALREDLDVEFASETDSEVAAHLLAREVSAGADLVSAMRAVVTRLEGAFTLVAVDAADPDRIVAARRNSPLVVGIGDGEYFLASDVAAFIEHTRDAMELGQDQVVELTRDGVVVTNFDATPADTRRFHVDWDLSAAQKQGYDWFMRKEIFEQPRAVADTLLGRTNELGEIVLDEIRISPEELRSINKIVIVACGTAFYAGLVAKYAIEHWTRVPCEVELASEFRYRDPIIDPTTLVVTISQSGETADTLMAIRHAREQHAKVVAICNTNGATIPRESDAVIYTHAGPEIGVASTKGFTTQLIACYLLGLYLAQVRGTKYADEIGGVLKELERMPEELQELLDAQENVLNLAAELKDEPSILFLGRHVGYPVALEGALKLKELAYIHAEGFAAGELKHGPIALISEGLPMFVVVPPYSRDQLRDKVISNIAEVRARGARTIVLAEANDADARAHADHFIELPRVSTLLQPLPAIVPLQLFACEVA
;
A
#
# COMPACT_ATOMS: atom_id res chain seq x y z
N HIS A 1 22.16 0.64 6.22
CA HIS A 1 21.14 0.00 7.07
C HIS A 1 19.75 0.49 6.71
N ASN A 2 18.85 -0.45 6.67
CA ASN A 2 17.40 -0.19 6.53
C ASN A 2 16.66 -1.06 7.57
N GLY A 3 15.66 -0.49 8.24
CA GLY A 3 14.92 -1.15 9.31
C GLY A 3 15.21 -0.58 10.69
N ILE A 4 14.95 -1.37 11.74
CA ILE A 4 15.14 -0.99 13.15
C ILE A 4 15.79 -2.13 13.90
N ILE A 5 16.89 -1.85 14.59
CA ILE A 5 17.54 -2.75 15.55
C ILE A 5 16.95 -2.47 16.93
N GLU A 6 15.96 -3.26 17.35
CA GLU A 6 15.14 -3.01 18.55
C GLU A 6 15.98 -3.01 19.84
N ASN A 7 17.00 -3.85 19.93
CA ASN A 7 17.88 -3.95 21.09
C ASN A 7 19.14 -3.05 21.04
N HIS A 8 19.17 -2.05 20.13
CA HIS A 8 20.35 -1.19 19.91
C HIS A 8 20.82 -0.49 21.19
N ALA A 9 19.93 -0.08 22.09
CA ALA A 9 20.29 0.59 23.34
C ALA A 9 21.16 -0.31 24.24
N ALA A 10 20.76 -1.56 24.44
CA ALA A 10 21.53 -2.52 25.23
C ALA A 10 22.88 -2.86 24.56
N LEU A 11 22.90 -2.99 23.23
CA LEU A 11 24.13 -3.23 22.48
C LEU A 11 25.09 -2.04 22.52
N ARG A 12 24.55 -0.82 22.59
CA ARG A 12 25.32 0.42 22.74
C ARG A 12 26.04 0.48 24.08
N GLU A 13 25.40 0.05 25.15
CA GLU A 13 26.01 -0.04 26.49
C GLU A 13 27.17 -1.06 26.56
N ASP A 14 27.14 -2.12 25.75
CA ASP A 14 28.15 -3.16 25.61
C ASP A 14 29.42 -2.67 24.86
N LEU A 15 29.35 -1.52 24.19
CA LEU A 15 30.40 -0.98 23.37
C LEU A 15 31.11 0.17 24.10
N ASP A 16 32.41 0.00 24.41
CA ASP A 16 33.26 1.04 25.00
C ASP A 16 33.86 1.94 23.91
N VAL A 17 32.96 2.68 23.20
CA VAL A 17 33.32 3.58 22.11
C VAL A 17 32.56 4.89 22.21
N GLU A 18 33.12 5.95 21.64
CA GLU A 18 32.42 7.23 21.49
C GLU A 18 31.53 7.17 20.24
N PHE A 19 30.22 7.44 20.39
CA PHE A 19 29.26 7.48 19.31
C PHE A 19 29.11 8.91 18.78
N ALA A 20 29.06 9.04 17.47
CA ALA A 20 28.85 10.31 16.78
C ALA A 20 27.35 10.62 16.56
N SER A 21 26.48 9.61 16.65
CA SER A 21 25.04 9.74 16.46
C SER A 21 24.25 8.92 17.47
N GLU A 22 22.94 9.08 17.47
CA GLU A 22 22.03 8.26 18.27
C GLU A 22 21.40 7.11 17.47
N THR A 23 21.83 6.90 16.22
CA THR A 23 21.24 5.89 15.32
C THR A 23 21.63 4.47 15.71
N ASP A 24 20.73 3.54 15.54
CA ASP A 24 20.96 2.09 15.65
C ASP A 24 21.95 1.58 14.60
N SER A 25 22.02 2.24 13.45
CA SER A 25 22.97 1.93 12.37
C SER A 25 24.42 2.05 12.82
N GLU A 26 24.75 3.05 13.62
CA GLU A 26 26.09 3.25 14.15
C GLU A 26 26.49 2.12 15.12
N VAL A 27 25.54 1.61 15.89
CA VAL A 27 25.75 0.45 16.76
C VAL A 27 26.16 -0.78 15.93
N ALA A 28 25.48 -1.05 14.84
CA ALA A 28 25.83 -2.15 13.93
C ALA A 28 27.23 -1.96 13.33
N ALA A 29 27.59 -0.74 12.92
CA ALA A 29 28.91 -0.44 12.38
C ALA A 29 30.03 -0.69 13.40
N HIS A 30 29.88 -0.25 14.65
CA HIS A 30 30.84 -0.51 15.71
C HIS A 30 30.94 -1.98 16.09
N LEU A 31 29.84 -2.72 16.10
CA LEU A 31 29.85 -4.17 16.30
C LEU A 31 30.66 -4.88 15.20
N LEU A 32 30.42 -4.55 13.93
CA LEU A 32 31.19 -5.09 12.81
C LEU A 32 32.69 -4.75 12.90
N ALA A 33 33.00 -3.49 13.17
CA ALA A 33 34.38 -3.03 13.34
C ALA A 33 35.10 -3.76 14.47
N ARG A 34 34.43 -4.06 15.57
CA ARG A 34 34.98 -4.84 16.69
C ARG A 34 35.33 -6.25 16.29
N GLU A 35 34.42 -6.97 15.57
CA GLU A 35 34.65 -8.34 15.13
C GLU A 35 35.80 -8.40 14.09
N VAL A 36 35.84 -7.47 13.13
CA VAL A 36 36.91 -7.38 12.13
C VAL A 36 38.25 -7.08 12.82
N SER A 37 38.31 -6.15 13.78
CA SER A 37 39.50 -5.83 14.56
C SER A 37 39.98 -7.02 15.40
N ALA A 38 39.10 -7.92 15.80
CA ALA A 38 39.42 -9.17 16.47
C ALA A 38 39.97 -10.25 15.53
N GLY A 39 40.02 -9.99 14.22
CA GLY A 39 40.60 -10.86 13.20
C GLY A 39 39.58 -11.68 12.40
N ALA A 40 38.29 -11.42 12.56
CA ALA A 40 37.26 -12.05 11.70
C ALA A 40 37.26 -11.42 10.30
N ASP A 41 37.01 -12.22 9.26
CA ASP A 41 36.65 -11.66 7.94
C ASP A 41 35.26 -11.02 7.99
N LEU A 42 34.96 -10.18 7.01
CA LEU A 42 33.71 -9.40 7.01
C LEU A 42 32.45 -10.29 7.01
N VAL A 43 32.48 -11.47 6.38
CA VAL A 43 31.36 -12.42 6.35
C VAL A 43 31.14 -13.03 7.74
N SER A 44 32.22 -13.47 8.38
CA SER A 44 32.18 -14.01 9.75
C SER A 44 31.77 -12.94 10.76
N ALA A 45 32.30 -11.72 10.62
CA ALA A 45 31.89 -10.56 11.42
C ALA A 45 30.39 -10.26 11.26
N MET A 46 29.87 -10.23 10.03
CA MET A 46 28.44 -10.01 9.77
C MET A 46 27.59 -11.07 10.48
N ARG A 47 27.94 -12.36 10.36
CA ARG A 47 27.21 -13.44 11.05
C ARG A 47 27.21 -13.28 12.56
N ALA A 48 28.37 -12.97 13.15
CA ALA A 48 28.48 -12.78 14.58
C ALA A 48 27.60 -11.61 15.07
N VAL A 49 27.54 -10.53 14.29
CA VAL A 49 26.74 -9.35 14.61
C VAL A 49 25.25 -9.65 14.48
N VAL A 50 24.76 -10.18 13.33
CA VAL A 50 23.32 -10.36 13.08
C VAL A 50 22.66 -11.35 14.04
N THR A 51 23.42 -12.28 14.62
CA THR A 51 22.89 -13.21 15.65
C THR A 51 22.61 -12.51 16.98
N ARG A 52 23.18 -11.33 17.19
CA ARG A 52 22.98 -10.50 18.40
C ARG A 52 21.90 -9.44 18.21
N LEU A 53 21.53 -9.15 16.96
CA LEU A 53 20.55 -8.12 16.64
C LEU A 53 19.12 -8.66 16.78
N GLU A 54 18.22 -7.84 17.33
CA GLU A 54 16.79 -8.06 17.39
C GLU A 54 16.07 -7.04 16.52
N GLY A 55 14.91 -7.42 15.94
CA GLY A 55 14.11 -6.55 15.08
C GLY A 55 14.19 -6.88 13.59
N ALA A 56 13.76 -5.93 12.76
CA ALA A 56 13.76 -6.03 11.31
C ALA A 56 14.88 -5.16 10.74
N PHE A 57 15.80 -5.77 9.98
CA PHE A 57 16.94 -5.04 9.45
C PHE A 57 17.46 -5.62 8.13
N THR A 58 18.03 -4.75 7.32
CA THR A 58 18.97 -5.06 6.23
C THR A 58 20.24 -4.27 6.47
N LEU A 59 21.36 -4.97 6.54
CA LEU A 59 22.69 -4.39 6.66
C LEU A 59 23.46 -4.64 5.37
N VAL A 60 24.18 -3.63 4.87
CA VAL A 60 25.17 -3.77 3.80
C VAL A 60 26.48 -3.13 4.29
N ALA A 61 27.56 -3.90 4.23
CA ALA A 61 28.86 -3.48 4.71
C ALA A 61 29.96 -3.72 3.65
N VAL A 62 30.92 -2.81 3.65
CA VAL A 62 32.16 -2.88 2.87
C VAL A 62 33.31 -2.55 3.83
N ASP A 63 34.42 -3.30 3.76
CA ASP A 63 35.62 -2.99 4.49
C ASP A 63 36.58 -2.19 3.59
N ALA A 64 37.10 -1.08 4.09
CA ALA A 64 38.09 -0.26 3.36
C ALA A 64 39.38 -1.03 3.03
N ALA A 65 39.70 -2.08 3.81
CA ALA A 65 40.85 -2.95 3.57
C ALA A 65 40.59 -4.00 2.47
N ASP A 66 39.32 -4.31 2.17
CA ASP A 66 38.89 -5.25 1.12
C ASP A 66 37.68 -4.67 0.35
N PRO A 67 37.87 -3.62 -0.46
CA PRO A 67 36.77 -2.92 -1.14
C PRO A 67 36.13 -3.71 -2.28
N ASP A 68 36.72 -4.81 -2.71
CA ASP A 68 36.19 -5.69 -3.75
C ASP A 68 35.18 -6.71 -3.20
N ARG A 69 34.89 -6.66 -1.89
CA ARG A 69 33.94 -7.52 -1.20
C ARG A 69 32.83 -6.70 -0.57
N ILE A 70 31.59 -7.03 -0.89
CA ILE A 70 30.39 -6.49 -0.25
C ILE A 70 29.72 -7.63 0.51
N VAL A 71 29.38 -7.40 1.78
CA VAL A 71 28.64 -8.36 2.58
C VAL A 71 27.35 -7.72 3.07
N ALA A 72 26.24 -8.43 2.89
CA ALA A 72 24.96 -7.95 3.38
C ALA A 72 24.22 -9.06 4.13
N ALA A 73 23.29 -8.65 4.98
CA ALA A 73 22.44 -9.55 5.73
C ALA A 73 21.04 -8.96 5.88
N ARG A 74 20.02 -9.83 5.93
CA ARG A 74 18.64 -9.38 6.11
C ARG A 74 17.88 -10.23 7.14
N ARG A 75 16.99 -9.56 7.86
CA ARG A 75 15.91 -10.13 8.67
C ARG A 75 14.68 -9.23 8.59
N ASN A 76 13.55 -9.75 8.10
CA ASN A 76 12.25 -9.03 7.99
C ASN A 76 12.32 -7.66 7.30
N SER A 77 13.36 -7.40 6.48
CA SER A 77 13.56 -6.18 5.71
C SER A 77 14.01 -6.56 4.30
N PRO A 78 13.56 -5.88 3.22
CA PRO A 78 13.82 -6.31 1.85
C PRO A 78 15.30 -6.23 1.47
N LEU A 79 15.76 -7.24 0.72
CA LEU A 79 17.06 -7.24 0.05
C LEU A 79 17.01 -8.20 -1.14
N VAL A 80 17.44 -7.73 -2.30
CA VAL A 80 17.49 -8.48 -3.55
C VAL A 80 18.86 -8.30 -4.21
N VAL A 81 19.36 -9.36 -4.87
CA VAL A 81 20.59 -9.34 -5.64
C VAL A 81 20.26 -9.25 -7.13
N GLY A 82 20.81 -8.27 -7.84
CA GLY A 82 20.81 -8.23 -9.30
C GLY A 82 22.02 -9.00 -9.86
N ILE A 83 21.80 -9.79 -10.91
CA ILE A 83 22.83 -10.60 -11.56
C ILE A 83 23.04 -10.05 -12.96
N GLY A 84 24.08 -9.26 -13.16
CA GLY A 84 24.48 -8.68 -14.43
C GLY A 84 25.58 -9.50 -15.14
N ASP A 85 26.02 -8.99 -16.28
CA ASP A 85 27.11 -9.57 -17.04
C ASP A 85 28.47 -9.11 -16.47
N GLY A 86 29.03 -9.93 -15.58
CA GLY A 86 30.30 -9.62 -14.88
C GLY A 86 30.15 -8.59 -13.75
N GLU A 87 28.96 -8.30 -13.34
CA GLU A 87 28.67 -7.37 -12.24
C GLU A 87 27.45 -7.84 -11.41
N TYR A 88 27.42 -7.41 -10.16
CA TYR A 88 26.35 -7.77 -9.22
C TYR A 88 25.84 -6.53 -8.47
N PHE A 89 24.58 -6.51 -8.15
CA PHE A 89 23.89 -5.40 -7.50
C PHE A 89 23.21 -5.85 -6.21
N LEU A 90 23.16 -4.96 -5.22
CA LEU A 90 22.36 -5.13 -4.02
C LEU A 90 21.41 -3.96 -3.88
N ALA A 91 20.13 -4.24 -3.67
CA ALA A 91 19.14 -3.22 -3.42
C ALA A 91 17.97 -3.77 -2.58
N SER A 92 17.16 -2.88 -2.04
CA SER A 92 15.90 -3.26 -1.39
C SER A 92 14.78 -3.56 -2.39
N ASP A 93 14.91 -3.07 -3.64
CA ASP A 93 13.95 -3.29 -4.72
C ASP A 93 14.67 -3.44 -6.06
N VAL A 94 14.12 -4.28 -6.96
CA VAL A 94 14.66 -4.52 -8.31
C VAL A 94 14.71 -3.27 -9.18
N ALA A 95 13.82 -2.30 -8.91
CA ALA A 95 13.79 -1.02 -9.63
C ALA A 95 15.14 -0.27 -9.57
N ALA A 96 15.93 -0.46 -8.51
CA ALA A 96 17.21 0.20 -8.33
C ALA A 96 18.29 -0.23 -9.33
N PHE A 97 18.20 -1.44 -9.90
CA PHE A 97 19.19 -1.98 -10.83
C PHE A 97 18.61 -2.50 -12.15
N ILE A 98 17.31 -2.31 -12.38
CA ILE A 98 16.62 -2.83 -13.59
C ILE A 98 17.23 -2.32 -14.89
N GLU A 99 17.89 -1.15 -14.88
CA GLU A 99 18.60 -0.59 -16.03
C GLU A 99 19.85 -1.41 -16.41
N HIS A 100 20.38 -2.17 -15.47
CA HIS A 100 21.61 -2.96 -15.64
C HIS A 100 21.30 -4.45 -15.84
N THR A 101 20.32 -4.98 -15.12
CA THR A 101 19.94 -6.39 -15.25
C THR A 101 18.49 -6.62 -14.84
N ARG A 102 17.83 -7.59 -15.51
CA ARG A 102 16.50 -8.10 -15.15
C ARG A 102 16.56 -9.43 -14.41
N ASP A 103 17.75 -10.05 -14.37
CA ASP A 103 17.94 -11.28 -13.63
C ASP A 103 18.26 -10.97 -12.18
N ALA A 104 17.43 -11.48 -11.30
CA ALA A 104 17.53 -11.21 -9.88
C ALA A 104 17.51 -12.50 -9.05
N MET A 105 18.07 -12.41 -7.85
CA MET A 105 18.08 -13.48 -6.87
C MET A 105 17.45 -12.95 -5.57
N GLU A 106 16.44 -13.63 -5.13
CA GLU A 106 15.77 -13.33 -3.88
C GLU A 106 16.51 -13.94 -2.70
N LEU A 107 16.65 -13.16 -1.64
CA LEU A 107 17.18 -13.61 -0.36
C LEU A 107 16.03 -13.99 0.59
N GLY A 108 16.17 -15.15 1.23
CA GLY A 108 15.27 -15.59 2.29
C GLY A 108 15.49 -14.84 3.62
N GLN A 109 14.79 -15.27 4.65
CA GLN A 109 14.98 -14.72 6.01
C GLN A 109 16.27 -15.27 6.62
N ASP A 110 16.90 -14.46 7.48
CA ASP A 110 18.10 -14.81 8.24
C ASP A 110 19.25 -15.32 7.34
N GLN A 111 19.47 -14.60 6.24
CA GLN A 111 20.52 -14.91 5.26
C GLN A 111 21.57 -13.81 5.19
N VAL A 112 22.81 -14.27 4.97
CA VAL A 112 23.97 -13.43 4.65
C VAL A 112 24.35 -13.66 3.20
N VAL A 113 24.57 -12.60 2.45
CA VAL A 113 25.07 -12.62 1.08
C VAL A 113 26.43 -11.97 1.02
N GLU A 114 27.34 -12.63 0.30
CA GLU A 114 28.65 -12.12 -0.07
C GLU A 114 28.69 -11.91 -1.57
N LEU A 115 29.04 -10.70 -1.98
CA LEU A 115 29.32 -10.36 -3.38
C LEU A 115 30.80 -10.09 -3.54
N THR A 116 31.38 -10.75 -4.54
CA THR A 116 32.74 -10.51 -5.01
C THR A 116 32.74 -10.39 -6.54
N ARG A 117 33.86 -10.06 -7.14
CA ARG A 117 33.97 -10.05 -8.61
C ARG A 117 33.74 -11.44 -9.23
N ASP A 118 33.98 -12.50 -8.44
CA ASP A 118 33.90 -13.90 -8.93
C ASP A 118 32.48 -14.47 -8.79
N GLY A 119 31.58 -13.85 -8.00
CA GLY A 119 30.23 -14.33 -7.84
C GLY A 119 29.52 -13.90 -6.56
N VAL A 120 28.37 -14.53 -6.38
CA VAL A 120 27.46 -14.33 -5.24
C VAL A 120 27.39 -15.63 -4.44
N VAL A 121 27.62 -15.54 -3.14
CA VAL A 121 27.45 -16.65 -2.19
C VAL A 121 26.42 -16.26 -1.15
N VAL A 122 25.41 -17.11 -0.96
CA VAL A 122 24.35 -16.90 0.05
C VAL A 122 24.36 -18.04 1.06
N THR A 123 24.33 -17.69 2.32
CA THR A 123 24.29 -18.65 3.43
C THR A 123 23.27 -18.18 4.47
N ASN A 124 22.77 -19.11 5.26
CA ASN A 124 21.98 -18.76 6.44
C ASN A 124 22.87 -18.15 7.55
N PHE A 125 22.29 -17.52 8.57
CA PHE A 125 23.04 -16.95 9.69
C PHE A 125 23.93 -17.98 10.42
N ASP A 126 23.53 -19.26 10.41
CA ASP A 126 24.28 -20.39 10.96
C ASP A 126 25.39 -20.93 10.04
N ALA A 127 25.68 -20.24 8.95
CA ALA A 127 26.64 -20.62 7.92
C ALA A 127 26.26 -21.85 7.06
N THR A 128 25.07 -22.40 7.21
CA THR A 128 24.57 -23.47 6.30
C THR A 128 24.26 -22.87 4.92
N PRO A 129 24.39 -23.65 3.84
CA PRO A 129 23.98 -23.22 2.51
C PRO A 129 22.52 -22.75 2.50
N ALA A 130 22.26 -21.61 1.89
CA ALA A 130 20.93 -21.07 1.75
C ALA A 130 20.26 -21.57 0.47
N ASP A 131 18.96 -21.81 0.54
CA ASP A 131 18.13 -21.99 -0.65
C ASP A 131 17.80 -20.61 -1.22
N THR A 132 18.18 -20.35 -2.47
CA THR A 132 17.99 -19.08 -3.16
C THR A 132 17.19 -19.27 -4.42
N ARG A 133 16.26 -18.37 -4.68
CA ARG A 133 15.44 -18.38 -5.89
C ARG A 133 15.89 -17.29 -6.84
N ARG A 134 16.25 -17.69 -8.07
CA ARG A 134 16.43 -16.75 -9.17
C ARG A 134 15.11 -16.51 -9.88
N PHE A 135 14.90 -15.28 -10.32
CA PHE A 135 13.73 -14.88 -11.09
C PHE A 135 14.11 -13.82 -12.13
N HIS A 136 13.31 -13.72 -13.18
CA HIS A 136 13.45 -12.71 -14.20
C HIS A 136 12.36 -11.65 -14.00
N VAL A 137 12.72 -10.37 -14.14
CA VAL A 137 11.79 -9.25 -14.03
C VAL A 137 11.19 -8.98 -15.40
N ASP A 138 9.91 -9.26 -15.56
CA ASP A 138 9.21 -9.20 -16.86
C ASP A 138 8.82 -7.79 -17.31
N TRP A 139 8.74 -6.81 -16.40
CA TRP A 139 8.35 -5.46 -16.77
C TRP A 139 9.48 -4.68 -17.44
N ASP A 140 9.09 -3.77 -18.35
CA ASP A 140 9.98 -3.04 -19.23
C ASP A 140 10.73 -1.92 -18.49
N LEU A 141 11.98 -1.65 -18.92
CA LEU A 141 12.76 -0.49 -18.49
C LEU A 141 12.00 0.83 -18.68
N SER A 142 11.23 0.96 -19.77
CA SER A 142 10.40 2.14 -20.02
C SER A 142 9.38 2.39 -18.90
N ALA A 143 8.91 1.33 -18.23
CA ALA A 143 7.98 1.45 -17.11
C ALA A 143 8.64 2.05 -15.85
N ALA A 144 9.95 1.87 -15.68
CA ALA A 144 10.72 2.45 -14.57
C ALA A 144 11.22 3.87 -14.86
N GLN A 145 11.05 4.39 -16.09
CA GLN A 145 11.46 5.75 -16.47
C GLN A 145 10.31 6.75 -16.27
N LYS A 146 10.63 8.03 -16.09
CA LYS A 146 9.63 9.12 -15.93
C LYS A 146 8.80 9.39 -17.19
N GLN A 147 9.21 8.94 -18.37
CA GLN A 147 8.48 9.07 -19.64
C GLN A 147 8.02 10.49 -19.96
N GLY A 148 8.83 11.50 -19.61
CA GLY A 148 8.53 12.91 -19.87
C GLY A 148 7.76 13.62 -18.75
N TYR A 149 7.39 12.92 -17.68
CA TYR A 149 6.84 13.55 -16.47
C TYR A 149 7.95 14.10 -15.57
N ASP A 150 7.69 15.19 -14.89
CA ASP A 150 8.65 15.79 -13.94
C ASP A 150 8.86 14.87 -12.71
N TRP A 151 7.79 14.20 -12.25
CA TRP A 151 7.76 13.37 -11.05
C TRP A 151 7.21 11.98 -11.33
N PHE A 152 7.77 10.96 -10.68
CA PHE A 152 7.26 9.57 -10.74
C PHE A 152 5.79 9.49 -10.29
N MET A 153 5.44 10.12 -9.19
CA MET A 153 4.07 10.10 -8.70
C MET A 153 3.09 10.66 -9.73
N ARG A 154 3.42 11.76 -10.41
CA ARG A 154 2.57 12.32 -11.47
C ARG A 154 2.37 11.31 -12.60
N LYS A 155 3.45 10.68 -13.06
CA LYS A 155 3.36 9.59 -14.05
C LYS A 155 2.44 8.47 -13.57
N GLU A 156 2.63 8.01 -12.33
CA GLU A 156 1.87 6.90 -11.74
C GLU A 156 0.39 7.24 -11.56
N ILE A 157 0.04 8.49 -11.28
CA ILE A 157 -1.34 8.98 -11.31
C ILE A 157 -1.94 8.80 -12.71
N PHE A 158 -1.20 9.15 -13.77
CA PHE A 158 -1.65 9.03 -15.16
C PHE A 158 -1.61 7.58 -15.70
N GLU A 159 -0.92 6.68 -15.02
CA GLU A 159 -0.92 5.25 -15.32
C GLU A 159 -2.14 4.50 -14.73
N GLN A 160 -2.92 5.11 -13.84
CA GLN A 160 -4.04 4.44 -13.17
C GLN A 160 -5.05 3.80 -14.13
N PRO A 161 -5.47 4.43 -15.24
CA PRO A 161 -6.39 3.80 -16.19
C PRO A 161 -5.87 2.46 -16.70
N ARG A 162 -4.60 2.43 -17.10
CA ARG A 162 -3.93 1.21 -17.57
C ARG A 162 -3.77 0.19 -16.45
N ALA A 163 -3.30 0.61 -15.28
CA ALA A 163 -3.09 -0.28 -14.13
C ALA A 163 -4.39 -0.96 -13.69
N VAL A 164 -5.53 -0.23 -13.72
CA VAL A 164 -6.86 -0.80 -13.45
C VAL A 164 -7.24 -1.83 -14.50
N ALA A 165 -7.04 -1.54 -15.79
CA ALA A 165 -7.30 -2.49 -16.87
C ALA A 165 -6.45 -3.76 -16.73
N ASP A 166 -5.15 -3.61 -16.45
CA ASP A 166 -4.22 -4.73 -16.26
C ASP A 166 -4.60 -5.59 -15.04
N THR A 167 -5.12 -4.98 -13.96
CA THR A 167 -5.59 -5.71 -12.77
C THR A 167 -6.85 -6.54 -13.07
N LEU A 168 -7.73 -6.06 -13.94
CA LEU A 168 -8.96 -6.74 -14.35
C LEU A 168 -8.73 -7.83 -15.40
N LEU A 169 -7.59 -7.79 -16.10
CA LEU A 169 -7.32 -8.69 -17.23
C LEU A 169 -7.28 -10.17 -16.77
N GLY A 170 -8.05 -11.02 -17.44
CA GLY A 170 -8.09 -12.46 -17.17
C GLY A 170 -8.82 -12.86 -15.88
N ARG A 171 -9.56 -11.93 -15.24
CA ARG A 171 -10.27 -12.18 -13.97
C ARG A 171 -11.71 -12.70 -14.18
N THR A 172 -12.14 -12.88 -15.42
CA THR A 172 -13.46 -13.42 -15.77
C THR A 172 -13.33 -14.51 -16.83
N ASN A 173 -14.19 -15.53 -16.75
CA ASN A 173 -14.30 -16.56 -17.78
C ASN A 173 -15.40 -16.20 -18.81
N GLU A 174 -15.56 -17.06 -19.82
CA GLU A 174 -16.59 -16.88 -20.88
C GLU A 174 -18.03 -16.89 -20.34
N LEU A 175 -18.27 -17.42 -19.15
CA LEU A 175 -19.58 -17.45 -18.49
C LEU A 175 -19.84 -16.19 -17.65
N GLY A 176 -18.88 -15.26 -17.58
CA GLY A 176 -18.96 -14.06 -16.76
C GLY A 176 -18.75 -14.30 -15.26
N GLU A 177 -18.19 -15.46 -14.90
CA GLU A 177 -17.83 -15.77 -13.53
C GLU A 177 -16.44 -15.23 -13.20
N ILE A 178 -16.22 -14.83 -11.95
CA ILE A 178 -14.91 -14.40 -11.49
C ILE A 178 -14.00 -15.61 -11.30
N VAL A 179 -12.80 -15.51 -11.86
CA VAL A 179 -11.74 -16.51 -11.76
C VAL A 179 -10.53 -15.87 -11.11
N LEU A 180 -10.10 -16.44 -10.00
CA LEU A 180 -8.90 -16.05 -9.27
C LEU A 180 -8.04 -17.30 -9.08
N ASP A 181 -7.28 -17.64 -10.12
CA ASP A 181 -6.49 -18.89 -10.18
C ASP A 181 -5.43 -18.99 -9.11
N GLU A 182 -4.99 -17.84 -8.57
CA GLU A 182 -4.01 -17.78 -7.47
C GLU A 182 -4.61 -18.09 -6.10
N ILE A 183 -5.95 -18.15 -5.98
CA ILE A 183 -6.63 -18.55 -4.72
C ILE A 183 -6.65 -20.06 -4.61
N ARG A 184 -5.70 -20.59 -3.84
CA ARG A 184 -5.52 -22.04 -3.59
C ARG A 184 -6.29 -22.54 -2.36
N ILE A 185 -7.27 -21.77 -1.89
CA ILE A 185 -8.17 -22.14 -0.79
C ILE A 185 -9.42 -22.79 -1.42
N SER A 186 -9.81 -23.95 -0.94
CA SER A 186 -10.95 -24.68 -1.52
C SER A 186 -12.27 -23.90 -1.36
N PRO A 187 -13.24 -24.09 -2.28
CA PRO A 187 -14.57 -23.49 -2.14
C PRO A 187 -15.29 -23.87 -0.84
N GLU A 188 -15.04 -25.08 -0.30
CA GLU A 188 -15.61 -25.51 0.96
C GLU A 188 -15.04 -24.72 2.14
N GLU A 189 -13.73 -24.53 2.19
CA GLU A 189 -13.07 -23.68 3.18
C GLU A 189 -13.58 -22.24 3.10
N LEU A 190 -13.66 -21.65 1.89
CA LEU A 190 -14.18 -20.29 1.70
C LEU A 190 -15.65 -20.15 2.13
N ARG A 191 -16.48 -21.19 1.96
CA ARG A 191 -17.86 -21.17 2.49
C ARG A 191 -17.93 -21.25 4.01
N SER A 192 -16.95 -21.89 4.64
CA SER A 192 -16.90 -22.03 6.10
C SER A 192 -16.48 -20.74 6.81
N ILE A 193 -15.89 -19.76 6.08
CA ILE A 193 -15.47 -18.49 6.66
C ILE A 193 -16.67 -17.73 7.21
N ASN A 194 -16.60 -17.33 8.46
CA ASN A 194 -17.65 -16.59 9.16
C ASN A 194 -17.22 -15.16 9.57
N LYS A 195 -15.92 -14.84 9.42
CA LYS A 195 -15.33 -13.54 9.72
C LYS A 195 -14.20 -13.26 8.73
N ILE A 196 -14.11 -12.01 8.28
CA ILE A 196 -12.98 -11.51 7.47
C ILE A 196 -12.28 -10.42 8.28
N VAL A 197 -10.95 -10.46 8.32
CA VAL A 197 -10.13 -9.40 8.92
C VAL A 197 -9.14 -8.92 7.87
N ILE A 198 -9.23 -7.65 7.50
CA ILE A 198 -8.27 -7.01 6.61
C ILE A 198 -7.19 -6.35 7.45
N VAL A 199 -5.92 -6.65 7.18
CA VAL A 199 -4.78 -6.13 7.94
C VAL A 199 -3.80 -5.45 7.00
N ALA A 200 -3.50 -4.18 7.24
CA ALA A 200 -2.64 -3.38 6.38
C ALA A 200 -2.07 -2.15 7.11
N CYS A 201 -1.19 -1.41 6.43
CA CYS A 201 -0.60 -0.15 6.90
C CYS A 201 -0.84 0.97 5.88
N GLY A 202 -0.93 2.24 6.34
CA GLY A 202 -0.95 3.43 5.50
C GLY A 202 -2.07 3.41 4.45
N THR A 203 -1.74 3.74 3.21
CA THR A 203 -2.66 3.74 2.05
C THR A 203 -3.41 2.41 1.88
N ALA A 204 -2.72 1.28 2.07
CA ALA A 204 -3.33 -0.05 1.98
C ALA A 204 -4.38 -0.29 3.08
N PHE A 205 -4.21 0.28 4.27
CA PHE A 205 -5.23 0.25 5.32
C PHE A 205 -6.51 1.00 4.90
N TYR A 206 -6.37 2.16 4.25
CA TYR A 206 -7.54 2.89 3.73
C TYR A 206 -8.22 2.16 2.56
N ALA A 207 -7.45 1.45 1.72
CA ALA A 207 -8.04 0.53 0.74
C ALA A 207 -8.86 -0.57 1.42
N GLY A 208 -8.37 -1.12 2.52
CA GLY A 208 -9.09 -2.07 3.36
C GLY A 208 -10.38 -1.49 3.94
N LEU A 209 -10.37 -0.24 4.42
CA LEU A 209 -11.58 0.42 4.92
C LEU A 209 -12.65 0.61 3.83
N VAL A 210 -12.26 0.90 2.59
CA VAL A 210 -13.19 0.91 1.45
C VAL A 210 -13.71 -0.49 1.16
N ALA A 211 -12.80 -1.47 1.08
CA ALA A 211 -13.12 -2.85 0.75
C ALA A 211 -14.14 -3.46 1.72
N LYS A 212 -14.07 -3.14 3.00
CA LYS A 212 -15.01 -3.58 4.03
C LYS A 212 -16.46 -3.37 3.60
N TYR A 213 -16.81 -2.18 3.11
CA TYR A 213 -18.19 -1.87 2.70
C TYR A 213 -18.67 -2.78 1.59
N ALA A 214 -17.84 -3.03 0.58
CA ALA A 214 -18.18 -3.89 -0.54
C ALA A 214 -18.27 -5.37 -0.12
N ILE A 215 -17.27 -5.86 0.61
CA ILE A 215 -17.19 -7.24 1.08
C ILE A 215 -18.40 -7.57 1.95
N GLU A 216 -18.71 -6.78 2.98
CA GLU A 216 -19.87 -7.01 3.85
C GLU A 216 -21.18 -6.97 3.07
N HIS A 217 -21.29 -6.00 2.14
CA HIS A 217 -22.50 -5.87 1.33
C HIS A 217 -22.74 -7.08 0.41
N TRP A 218 -21.68 -7.60 -0.22
CA TRP A 218 -21.80 -8.68 -1.20
C TRP A 218 -21.80 -10.07 -0.57
N THR A 219 -20.95 -10.30 0.44
CA THR A 219 -20.74 -11.63 1.03
C THR A 219 -21.65 -11.90 2.22
N ARG A 220 -22.15 -10.87 2.88
CA ARG A 220 -22.88 -10.92 4.16
C ARG A 220 -22.03 -11.54 5.29
N VAL A 221 -20.72 -11.48 5.17
CA VAL A 221 -19.75 -11.89 6.21
C VAL A 221 -19.24 -10.64 6.92
N PRO A 222 -19.21 -10.60 8.26
CA PRO A 222 -18.59 -9.49 9.00
C PRO A 222 -17.14 -9.28 8.59
N CYS A 223 -16.76 -8.03 8.35
CA CYS A 223 -15.41 -7.65 7.94
C CYS A 223 -14.86 -6.57 8.89
N GLU A 224 -13.77 -6.85 9.56
CA GLU A 224 -13.00 -5.91 10.36
C GLU A 224 -11.79 -5.42 9.58
N VAL A 225 -11.30 -4.21 9.88
CA VAL A 225 -10.09 -3.66 9.26
C VAL A 225 -9.18 -3.16 10.37
N GLU A 226 -7.95 -3.63 10.38
CA GLU A 226 -6.98 -3.40 11.45
C GLU A 226 -5.67 -2.83 10.91
N LEU A 227 -5.07 -1.93 11.65
CA LEU A 227 -3.67 -1.55 11.44
C LEU A 227 -2.77 -2.73 11.80
N ALA A 228 -1.86 -3.10 10.91
CA ALA A 228 -0.99 -4.26 11.13
C ALA A 228 -0.12 -4.11 12.39
N SER A 229 0.35 -2.89 12.69
CA SER A 229 1.10 -2.58 13.91
C SER A 229 0.31 -2.87 15.19
N GLU A 230 -0.99 -2.58 15.20
CA GLU A 230 -1.85 -2.80 16.36
C GLU A 230 -2.35 -4.23 16.45
N PHE A 231 -2.67 -4.84 15.31
CA PHE A 231 -3.20 -6.20 15.23
C PHE A 231 -2.33 -7.22 15.96
N ARG A 232 -1.02 -7.21 15.74
CA ARG A 232 -0.09 -8.18 16.33
C ARG A 232 -0.01 -8.10 17.87
N TYR A 233 -0.27 -6.92 18.47
CA TYR A 233 -0.09 -6.70 19.91
C TYR A 233 -1.38 -6.75 20.72
N ARG A 234 -2.54 -6.59 20.10
CA ARG A 234 -3.81 -6.59 20.81
C ARG A 234 -4.42 -7.97 21.07
N ASP A 235 -3.74 -9.05 20.69
CA ASP A 235 -4.22 -10.44 20.83
C ASP A 235 -5.61 -10.63 20.17
N PRO A 236 -5.71 -10.49 18.83
CA PRO A 236 -6.98 -10.51 18.11
C PRO A 236 -7.66 -11.88 18.21
N ILE A 237 -8.99 -11.88 18.33
CA ILE A 237 -9.78 -13.12 18.31
C ILE A 237 -9.92 -13.57 16.86
N ILE A 238 -9.15 -14.58 16.49
CA ILE A 238 -9.15 -15.26 15.19
C ILE A 238 -9.11 -16.77 15.37
N ASP A 239 -9.67 -17.49 14.42
CA ASP A 239 -9.77 -18.95 14.45
C ASP A 239 -9.74 -19.52 13.01
N PRO A 240 -9.80 -20.86 12.82
CA PRO A 240 -9.77 -21.46 11.49
C PRO A 240 -10.93 -21.07 10.56
N THR A 241 -11.98 -20.42 11.06
CA THR A 241 -13.10 -19.91 10.26
C THR A 241 -12.94 -18.41 9.93
N THR A 242 -11.81 -17.81 10.30
CA THR A 242 -11.45 -16.45 9.98
C THR A 242 -10.60 -16.41 8.70
N LEU A 243 -10.95 -15.56 7.75
CA LEU A 243 -10.10 -15.22 6.62
C LEU A 243 -9.37 -13.92 6.92
N VAL A 244 -8.05 -13.98 6.99
CA VAL A 244 -7.22 -12.78 7.09
C VAL A 244 -6.82 -12.34 5.68
N VAL A 245 -7.12 -11.11 5.33
CA VAL A 245 -6.74 -10.50 4.05
C VAL A 245 -5.68 -9.45 4.33
N THR A 246 -4.49 -9.62 3.76
CA THR A 246 -3.42 -8.63 3.90
C THR A 246 -3.25 -7.85 2.62
N ILE A 247 -3.04 -6.54 2.73
CA ILE A 247 -2.84 -5.65 1.59
C ILE A 247 -1.48 -4.99 1.74
N SER A 248 -0.60 -5.16 0.75
CA SER A 248 0.73 -4.55 0.73
C SER A 248 1.20 -4.37 -0.71
N GLN A 249 1.58 -3.15 -1.10
CA GLN A 249 2.12 -2.88 -2.44
C GLN A 249 3.46 -3.61 -2.64
N SER A 250 4.42 -3.43 -1.74
CA SER A 250 5.76 -4.02 -1.82
C SER A 250 5.79 -5.51 -1.46
N GLY A 251 4.84 -5.97 -0.64
CA GLY A 251 4.85 -7.32 -0.08
C GLY A 251 5.95 -7.59 0.96
N GLU A 252 6.58 -6.51 1.48
CA GLU A 252 7.70 -6.58 2.45
C GLU A 252 7.44 -5.76 3.73
N THR A 253 6.21 -5.27 3.93
CA THR A 253 5.86 -4.50 5.13
C THR A 253 5.98 -5.35 6.38
N ALA A 254 6.91 -5.03 7.26
CA ALA A 254 7.28 -5.85 8.42
C ALA A 254 6.09 -6.14 9.35
N ASP A 255 5.32 -5.12 9.72
CA ASP A 255 4.15 -5.32 10.59
C ASP A 255 3.08 -6.22 9.96
N THR A 256 2.84 -6.07 8.65
CA THR A 256 1.91 -6.92 7.91
C THR A 256 2.40 -8.37 7.87
N LEU A 257 3.70 -8.58 7.68
CA LEU A 257 4.30 -9.92 7.71
C LEU A 257 4.16 -10.58 9.09
N MET A 258 4.39 -9.83 10.15
CA MET A 258 4.20 -10.34 11.52
C MET A 258 2.73 -10.66 11.83
N ALA A 259 1.80 -9.85 11.30
CA ALA A 259 0.36 -10.13 11.41
C ALA A 259 -0.03 -11.45 10.69
N ILE A 260 0.55 -11.72 9.52
CA ILE A 260 0.36 -12.98 8.79
C ILE A 260 0.82 -14.18 9.65
N ARG A 261 2.02 -14.08 10.22
CA ARG A 261 2.57 -15.16 11.06
C ARG A 261 1.69 -15.42 12.27
N HIS A 262 1.24 -14.37 12.95
CA HIS A 262 0.30 -14.49 14.06
C HIS A 262 -1.03 -15.15 13.62
N ALA A 263 -1.60 -14.74 12.49
CA ALA A 263 -2.82 -15.33 11.95
C ALA A 263 -2.66 -16.83 11.67
N ARG A 264 -1.53 -17.24 11.08
CA ARG A 264 -1.23 -18.64 10.77
C ARG A 264 -1.01 -19.50 12.02
N GLU A 265 -0.41 -18.95 13.08
CA GLU A 265 -0.31 -19.60 14.38
C GLU A 265 -1.70 -19.94 14.98
N GLN A 266 -2.69 -19.10 14.70
CA GLN A 266 -4.09 -19.33 15.07
C GLN A 266 -4.88 -20.16 14.04
N HIS A 267 -4.20 -20.73 13.05
CA HIS A 267 -4.77 -21.55 11.97
C HIS A 267 -5.79 -20.83 11.06
N ALA A 268 -5.80 -19.50 11.04
CA ALA A 268 -6.58 -18.73 10.10
C ALA A 268 -5.99 -18.84 8.68
N LYS A 269 -6.84 -18.78 7.65
CA LYS A 269 -6.39 -18.70 6.27
C LYS A 269 -6.00 -17.26 5.93
N VAL A 270 -4.94 -17.11 5.13
CA VAL A 270 -4.41 -15.81 4.72
C VAL A 270 -4.45 -15.66 3.21
N VAL A 271 -5.08 -14.59 2.73
CA VAL A 271 -5.01 -14.13 1.34
C VAL A 271 -4.24 -12.82 1.30
N ALA A 272 -3.18 -12.76 0.49
CA ALA A 272 -2.45 -11.53 0.25
C ALA A 272 -2.94 -10.82 -1.02
N ILE A 273 -3.08 -9.51 -0.96
CA ILE A 273 -3.20 -8.62 -2.13
C ILE A 273 -1.87 -7.88 -2.24
N CYS A 274 -1.13 -8.11 -3.31
CA CYS A 274 0.23 -7.62 -3.47
C CYS A 274 0.54 -7.22 -4.91
N ASN A 275 1.46 -6.27 -5.11
CA ASN A 275 1.90 -5.88 -6.45
C ASN A 275 3.22 -6.56 -6.85
N THR A 276 4.11 -6.80 -5.89
CA THR A 276 5.45 -7.31 -6.15
C THR A 276 5.48 -8.83 -6.14
N ASN A 277 5.84 -9.41 -7.30
CA ASN A 277 6.03 -10.85 -7.43
C ASN A 277 7.26 -11.31 -6.62
N GLY A 278 7.15 -12.47 -5.97
CA GLY A 278 8.26 -13.07 -5.23
C GLY A 278 8.55 -12.43 -3.87
N ALA A 279 7.78 -11.43 -3.43
CA ALA A 279 7.91 -10.82 -2.12
C ALA A 279 7.56 -11.79 -0.97
N THR A 280 7.97 -11.43 0.24
CA THR A 280 7.81 -12.31 1.42
C THR A 280 6.34 -12.55 1.81
N ILE A 281 5.50 -11.50 1.79
CA ILE A 281 4.08 -11.60 2.13
C ILE A 281 3.34 -12.61 1.24
N PRO A 282 3.42 -12.56 -0.11
CA PRO A 282 2.83 -13.58 -0.97
C PRO A 282 3.29 -15.01 -0.66
N ARG A 283 4.58 -15.20 -0.34
CA ARG A 283 5.13 -16.53 -0.04
C ARG A 283 4.66 -17.10 1.28
N GLU A 284 4.43 -16.27 2.27
CA GLU A 284 3.96 -16.70 3.59
C GLU A 284 2.43 -16.76 3.69
N SER A 285 1.70 -16.42 2.63
CA SER A 285 0.24 -16.48 2.55
C SER A 285 -0.25 -17.79 1.92
N ASP A 286 -1.49 -18.20 2.22
CA ASP A 286 -2.12 -19.40 1.64
C ASP A 286 -2.55 -19.15 0.18
N ALA A 287 -2.84 -17.90 -0.16
CA ALA A 287 -3.22 -17.47 -1.50
C ALA A 287 -2.81 -16.02 -1.75
N VAL A 288 -2.70 -15.63 -3.03
CA VAL A 288 -2.32 -14.28 -3.41
C VAL A 288 -3.17 -13.78 -4.58
N ILE A 289 -3.46 -12.48 -4.59
CA ILE A 289 -4.02 -11.76 -5.73
C ILE A 289 -3.01 -10.67 -6.09
N TYR A 290 -2.40 -10.79 -7.26
CA TYR A 290 -1.49 -9.77 -7.76
C TYR A 290 -2.26 -8.65 -8.46
N THR A 291 -1.87 -7.41 -8.16
CA THR A 291 -2.54 -6.22 -8.71
C THR A 291 -2.04 -5.84 -10.11
N HIS A 292 -0.88 -6.34 -10.53
CA HIS A 292 -0.28 -6.06 -11.84
C HIS A 292 -0.19 -4.56 -12.19
N ALA A 293 -0.03 -3.70 -11.17
CA ALA A 293 0.05 -2.24 -11.36
C ALA A 293 1.36 -1.78 -12.03
N GLY A 294 2.30 -2.69 -12.27
CA GLY A 294 3.66 -2.34 -12.66
C GLY A 294 4.45 -1.71 -11.49
N PRO A 295 5.68 -1.25 -11.72
CA PRO A 295 6.48 -0.63 -10.69
C PRO A 295 5.87 0.68 -10.21
N GLU A 296 5.83 0.89 -8.89
CA GLU A 296 5.45 2.14 -8.24
C GLU A 296 6.68 2.65 -7.48
N ILE A 297 7.26 3.75 -7.99
CA ILE A 297 8.54 4.31 -7.54
C ILE A 297 8.32 5.56 -6.68
N GLY A 298 7.22 6.26 -6.92
CA GLY A 298 6.78 7.39 -6.09
C GLY A 298 6.67 6.98 -4.63
N VAL A 299 7.15 7.85 -3.72
CA VAL A 299 7.13 7.57 -2.28
C VAL A 299 5.70 7.37 -1.78
N ALA A 300 4.77 8.19 -2.23
CA ALA A 300 3.36 8.08 -1.90
C ALA A 300 2.64 7.21 -2.95
N SER A 301 1.99 6.14 -2.49
CA SER A 301 1.25 5.22 -3.35
C SER A 301 0.04 5.89 -4.02
N THR A 302 -0.16 5.64 -5.30
CA THR A 302 -1.26 6.17 -6.12
C THR A 302 -1.98 5.08 -6.91
N LYS A 303 -1.38 4.57 -7.99
CA LYS A 303 -1.92 3.44 -8.76
C LYS A 303 -1.98 2.16 -7.93
N GLY A 304 -1.08 2.01 -6.95
CA GLY A 304 -1.14 0.94 -5.96
C GLY A 304 -2.47 0.93 -5.22
N PHE A 305 -2.96 2.09 -4.75
CA PHE A 305 -4.24 2.19 -4.06
C PHE A 305 -5.42 1.78 -4.95
N THR A 306 -5.52 2.33 -6.17
CA THR A 306 -6.64 2.00 -7.07
C THR A 306 -6.65 0.54 -7.48
N THR A 307 -5.49 -0.05 -7.76
CA THR A 307 -5.39 -1.48 -8.09
C THR A 307 -5.64 -2.39 -6.90
N GLN A 308 -5.28 -1.98 -5.67
CA GLN A 308 -5.68 -2.67 -4.44
C GLN A 308 -7.20 -2.67 -4.25
N LEU A 309 -7.88 -1.54 -4.55
CA LEU A 309 -9.35 -1.50 -4.52
C LEU A 309 -9.96 -2.49 -5.53
N ILE A 310 -9.46 -2.52 -6.77
CA ILE A 310 -9.91 -3.48 -7.78
C ILE A 310 -9.73 -4.93 -7.28
N ALA A 311 -8.56 -5.27 -6.76
CA ALA A 311 -8.27 -6.61 -6.23
C ALA A 311 -9.21 -6.97 -5.05
N CYS A 312 -9.48 -6.01 -4.15
CA CYS A 312 -10.44 -6.18 -3.06
C CYS A 312 -11.88 -6.41 -3.56
N TYR A 313 -12.31 -5.66 -4.58
CA TYR A 313 -13.63 -5.85 -5.20
C TYR A 313 -13.74 -7.21 -5.87
N LEU A 314 -12.71 -7.64 -6.61
CA LEU A 314 -12.65 -8.97 -7.21
C LEU A 314 -12.73 -10.06 -6.16
N LEU A 315 -11.99 -9.93 -5.06
CA LEU A 315 -12.05 -10.87 -3.93
C LEU A 315 -13.46 -10.92 -3.31
N GLY A 316 -14.05 -9.76 -3.04
CA GLY A 316 -15.40 -9.66 -2.48
C GLY A 316 -16.48 -10.31 -3.37
N LEU A 317 -16.40 -10.05 -4.68
CA LEU A 317 -17.32 -10.66 -5.65
C LEU A 317 -17.06 -12.16 -5.80
N TYR A 318 -15.81 -12.60 -5.81
CA TYR A 318 -15.46 -14.02 -5.84
C TYR A 318 -15.99 -14.76 -4.60
N LEU A 319 -15.81 -14.21 -3.42
CA LEU A 319 -16.38 -14.77 -2.19
C LEU A 319 -17.91 -14.81 -2.25
N ALA A 320 -18.56 -13.77 -2.77
CA ALA A 320 -20.01 -13.74 -2.95
C ALA A 320 -20.49 -14.82 -3.94
N GLN A 321 -19.75 -15.04 -5.04
CA GLN A 321 -19.98 -16.09 -6.01
C GLN A 321 -19.88 -17.49 -5.36
N VAL A 322 -18.78 -17.77 -4.67
CA VAL A 322 -18.52 -19.06 -4.00
C VAL A 322 -19.56 -19.36 -2.92
N ARG A 323 -20.04 -18.35 -2.22
CA ARG A 323 -21.05 -18.45 -1.15
C ARG A 323 -22.49 -18.43 -1.68
N GLY A 324 -22.70 -18.07 -2.94
CA GLY A 324 -24.02 -17.93 -3.54
C GLY A 324 -24.85 -16.78 -2.96
N THR A 325 -24.21 -15.73 -2.44
CA THR A 325 -24.87 -14.55 -1.87
C THR A 325 -25.19 -13.49 -2.92
N LYS A 326 -24.63 -13.61 -4.13
CA LYS A 326 -24.97 -12.83 -5.33
C LYS A 326 -25.17 -13.73 -6.54
N TYR A 327 -26.10 -13.35 -7.39
CA TYR A 327 -26.35 -14.02 -8.64
C TYR A 327 -25.36 -13.58 -9.73
N ALA A 328 -25.19 -14.39 -10.76
CA ALA A 328 -24.23 -14.12 -11.84
C ALA A 328 -24.52 -12.81 -12.60
N ASP A 329 -25.80 -12.45 -12.80
CA ASP A 329 -26.20 -11.19 -13.44
C ASP A 329 -25.88 -9.95 -12.59
N GLU A 330 -26.00 -10.05 -11.25
CA GLU A 330 -25.60 -8.98 -10.32
C GLU A 330 -24.09 -8.78 -10.33
N ILE A 331 -23.32 -9.88 -10.31
CA ILE A 331 -21.85 -9.86 -10.43
C ILE A 331 -21.45 -9.26 -11.77
N GLY A 332 -22.06 -9.71 -12.87
CA GLY A 332 -21.83 -9.19 -14.21
C GLY A 332 -22.15 -7.70 -14.35
N GLY A 333 -23.14 -7.20 -13.60
CA GLY A 333 -23.44 -5.77 -13.53
C GLY A 333 -22.30 -4.95 -12.93
N VAL A 334 -21.72 -5.40 -11.82
CA VAL A 334 -20.57 -4.74 -11.16
C VAL A 334 -19.31 -4.84 -12.03
N LEU A 335 -19.06 -6.01 -12.64
CA LEU A 335 -17.92 -6.20 -13.55
C LEU A 335 -17.96 -5.23 -14.73
N LYS A 336 -19.12 -5.02 -15.35
CA LYS A 336 -19.28 -4.05 -16.45
C LYS A 336 -18.97 -2.61 -16.03
N GLU A 337 -19.29 -2.22 -14.78
CA GLU A 337 -18.89 -0.91 -14.25
C GLU A 337 -17.37 -0.86 -14.05
N LEU A 338 -16.75 -1.92 -13.51
CA LEU A 338 -15.30 -1.99 -13.34
C LEU A 338 -14.57 -1.97 -14.69
N GLU A 339 -15.06 -2.64 -15.70
CA GLU A 339 -14.49 -2.65 -17.07
C GLU A 339 -14.51 -1.27 -17.74
N ARG A 340 -15.45 -0.39 -17.37
CA ARG A 340 -15.52 0.99 -17.86
C ARG A 340 -14.63 1.95 -17.06
N MET A 341 -14.20 1.54 -15.87
CA MET A 341 -13.45 2.43 -14.97
C MET A 341 -12.17 3.01 -15.61
N PRO A 342 -11.38 2.28 -16.41
CA PRO A 342 -10.22 2.87 -17.09
C PRO A 342 -10.57 4.10 -17.93
N GLU A 343 -11.68 4.07 -18.67
CA GLU A 343 -12.14 5.20 -19.48
C GLU A 343 -12.57 6.37 -18.59
N GLU A 344 -13.37 6.11 -17.56
CA GLU A 344 -13.82 7.13 -16.59
C GLU A 344 -12.65 7.81 -15.86
N LEU A 345 -11.60 7.05 -15.50
CA LEU A 345 -10.38 7.61 -14.89
C LEU A 345 -9.57 8.44 -15.90
N GLN A 346 -9.49 8.02 -17.16
CA GLN A 346 -8.81 8.79 -18.20
C GLN A 346 -9.50 10.13 -18.44
N GLU A 347 -10.84 10.16 -18.52
CA GLU A 347 -11.60 11.40 -18.67
C GLU A 347 -11.37 12.37 -17.52
N LEU A 348 -11.29 11.88 -16.28
CA LEU A 348 -10.95 12.69 -15.10
C LEU A 348 -9.55 13.30 -15.21
N LEU A 349 -8.57 12.52 -15.65
CA LEU A 349 -7.18 12.98 -15.81
C LEU A 349 -7.06 14.00 -16.95
N ASP A 350 -7.84 13.84 -18.02
CA ASP A 350 -7.89 14.79 -19.14
C ASP A 350 -8.51 16.14 -18.71
N ALA A 351 -9.45 16.12 -17.74
CA ALA A 351 -10.14 17.29 -17.19
C ALA A 351 -9.41 17.94 -15.99
N GLN A 352 -8.11 17.70 -15.81
CA GLN A 352 -7.32 18.06 -14.63
C GLN A 352 -7.19 19.56 -14.34
N GLU A 353 -7.46 20.46 -15.29
CA GLU A 353 -7.16 21.90 -15.21
C GLU A 353 -7.73 22.56 -13.93
N ASN A 354 -8.96 22.19 -13.56
CA ASN A 354 -9.58 22.71 -12.33
C ASN A 354 -8.81 22.30 -11.06
N VAL A 355 -8.26 21.11 -11.02
CA VAL A 355 -7.47 20.60 -9.89
C VAL A 355 -6.12 21.30 -9.82
N LEU A 356 -5.47 21.54 -10.97
CA LEU A 356 -4.20 22.28 -11.05
C LEU A 356 -4.36 23.73 -10.56
N ASN A 357 -5.42 24.42 -11.00
CA ASN A 357 -5.73 25.78 -10.55
C ASN A 357 -5.99 25.82 -9.05
N LEU A 358 -6.73 24.85 -8.51
CA LEU A 358 -7.01 24.73 -7.09
C LEU A 358 -5.73 24.46 -6.27
N ALA A 359 -4.83 23.61 -6.76
CA ALA A 359 -3.55 23.36 -6.12
C ALA A 359 -2.70 24.63 -6.02
N ALA A 360 -2.61 25.39 -7.12
CA ALA A 360 -1.90 26.67 -7.14
C ALA A 360 -2.49 27.71 -6.16
N GLU A 361 -3.82 27.70 -5.96
CA GLU A 361 -4.52 28.57 -5.01
C GLU A 361 -4.27 28.18 -3.55
N LEU A 362 -4.26 26.88 -3.24
CA LEU A 362 -4.26 26.35 -1.86
C LEU A 362 -2.88 25.93 -1.35
N LYS A 363 -1.82 26.04 -2.13
CA LYS A 363 -0.48 25.52 -1.77
C LYS A 363 0.13 26.14 -0.50
N ASP A 364 -0.27 27.33 -0.13
CA ASP A 364 0.25 28.06 1.04
C ASP A 364 -0.69 27.96 2.26
N GLU A 365 -1.77 27.17 2.18
CA GLU A 365 -2.71 26.98 3.29
C GLU A 365 -2.07 26.14 4.40
N PRO A 366 -2.17 26.55 5.67
CA PRO A 366 -1.53 25.84 6.77
C PRO A 366 -2.25 24.52 7.14
N SER A 367 -3.53 24.41 6.79
CA SER A 367 -4.35 23.25 7.11
C SER A 367 -5.49 23.08 6.10
N ILE A 368 -5.77 21.83 5.74
CA ILE A 368 -6.86 21.45 4.84
C ILE A 368 -7.61 20.26 5.45
N LEU A 369 -8.94 20.32 5.52
CA LEU A 369 -9.74 19.22 6.05
C LEU A 369 -10.48 18.47 4.95
N PHE A 370 -10.77 17.20 5.22
CA PHE A 370 -11.42 16.30 4.27
C PHE A 370 -12.62 15.63 4.91
N LEU A 371 -13.75 15.63 4.24
CA LEU A 371 -15.01 15.05 4.74
C LEU A 371 -15.54 13.98 3.79
N GLY A 372 -16.09 12.92 4.37
CA GLY A 372 -16.82 11.91 3.63
C GLY A 372 -17.79 11.14 4.52
N ARG A 373 -18.73 10.45 3.88
CA ARG A 373 -19.61 9.46 4.53
C ARG A 373 -19.58 8.16 3.78
N HIS A 374 -19.84 7.05 4.48
CA HIS A 374 -19.83 5.72 3.90
C HIS A 374 -18.46 5.48 3.22
N VAL A 375 -18.41 5.03 1.97
CA VAL A 375 -17.14 4.83 1.22
C VAL A 375 -16.36 6.14 0.98
N GLY A 376 -17.00 7.30 1.03
CA GLY A 376 -16.33 8.59 0.93
C GLY A 376 -15.48 8.94 2.16
N TYR A 377 -15.75 8.35 3.33
CA TYR A 377 -14.95 8.59 4.52
C TYR A 377 -13.51 8.06 4.39
N PRO A 378 -13.26 6.78 4.05
CA PRO A 378 -11.90 6.33 3.81
C PRO A 378 -11.21 7.04 2.63
N VAL A 379 -11.94 7.51 1.60
CA VAL A 379 -11.37 8.37 0.54
C VAL A 379 -10.89 9.71 1.11
N ALA A 380 -11.66 10.32 2.00
CA ALA A 380 -11.25 11.54 2.70
C ALA A 380 -9.99 11.33 3.56
N LEU A 381 -9.88 10.19 4.24
CA LEU A 381 -8.69 9.81 5.01
C LEU A 381 -7.46 9.64 4.10
N GLU A 382 -7.61 8.96 2.97
CA GLU A 382 -6.52 8.75 2.02
C GLU A 382 -6.09 10.07 1.36
N GLY A 383 -7.03 10.95 0.97
CA GLY A 383 -6.71 12.27 0.45
C GLY A 383 -5.92 13.13 1.45
N ALA A 384 -6.33 13.11 2.72
CA ALA A 384 -5.60 13.77 3.80
C ALA A 384 -4.19 13.16 4.01
N LEU A 385 -4.05 11.83 3.90
CA LEU A 385 -2.75 11.18 3.98
C LEU A 385 -1.81 11.64 2.86
N LYS A 386 -2.28 11.66 1.62
CA LYS A 386 -1.46 12.10 0.46
C LYS A 386 -0.95 13.52 0.64
N LEU A 387 -1.79 14.43 1.12
CA LEU A 387 -1.39 15.81 1.34
C LEU A 387 -0.35 15.94 2.46
N LYS A 388 -0.49 15.20 3.56
CA LYS A 388 0.51 15.16 4.64
C LYS A 388 1.86 14.64 4.18
N GLU A 389 1.86 13.56 3.40
CA GLU A 389 3.09 12.90 2.93
C GLU A 389 3.90 13.76 1.98
N LEU A 390 3.24 14.52 1.13
CA LEU A 390 3.86 15.22 0.01
C LEU A 390 4.10 16.70 0.28
N ALA A 391 3.07 17.41 0.71
CA ALA A 391 3.11 18.86 0.88
C ALA A 391 3.43 19.30 2.31
N TYR A 392 3.50 18.34 3.27
CA TYR A 392 3.72 18.62 4.69
C TYR A 392 2.70 19.56 5.32
N ILE A 393 1.53 19.72 4.67
CA ILE A 393 0.39 20.49 5.17
C ILE A 393 -0.37 19.65 6.19
N HIS A 394 -0.78 20.27 7.31
CA HIS A 394 -1.64 19.59 8.28
C HIS A 394 -2.99 19.26 7.62
N ALA A 395 -3.29 18.00 7.48
CA ALA A 395 -4.50 17.51 6.83
C ALA A 395 -5.17 16.40 7.65
N GLU A 396 -6.47 16.51 7.85
CA GLU A 396 -7.27 15.51 8.56
C GLU A 396 -8.53 15.15 7.80
N GLY A 397 -8.85 13.84 7.82
CA GLY A 397 -10.09 13.30 7.28
C GLY A 397 -11.10 12.97 8.39
N PHE A 398 -12.36 13.33 8.20
CA PHE A 398 -13.43 13.07 9.17
C PHE A 398 -14.63 12.38 8.54
N ALA A 399 -15.26 11.50 9.31
CA ALA A 399 -16.62 11.09 9.00
C ALA A 399 -17.53 12.31 9.15
N ALA A 400 -18.19 12.75 8.08
CA ALA A 400 -18.95 14.00 8.08
C ALA A 400 -20.08 14.04 9.13
N GLY A 401 -20.58 12.86 9.54
CA GLY A 401 -21.54 12.76 10.65
C GLY A 401 -20.98 13.10 12.02
N GLU A 402 -19.65 12.93 12.21
CA GLU A 402 -18.97 13.17 13.48
C GLU A 402 -18.54 14.63 13.67
N LEU A 403 -18.70 15.50 12.65
CA LEU A 403 -18.35 16.91 12.76
C LEU A 403 -18.91 17.58 14.02
N LYS A 404 -20.19 17.31 14.32
CA LYS A 404 -20.89 17.93 15.47
C LYS A 404 -20.37 17.47 16.83
N HIS A 405 -19.60 16.38 16.86
CA HIS A 405 -19.06 15.76 18.07
C HIS A 405 -17.65 16.25 18.45
N GLY A 406 -17.21 17.38 17.87
CA GLY A 406 -15.93 18.00 18.20
C GLY A 406 -15.25 18.70 17.02
N PRO A 407 -14.98 18.01 15.89
CA PRO A 407 -14.17 18.56 14.79
C PRO A 407 -14.69 19.87 14.20
N ILE A 408 -15.98 20.14 14.29
CA ILE A 408 -16.59 21.40 13.84
C ILE A 408 -15.97 22.64 14.51
N ALA A 409 -15.34 22.47 15.68
CA ALA A 409 -14.66 23.56 16.40
C ALA A 409 -13.37 24.02 15.67
N LEU A 410 -12.80 23.19 14.80
CA LEU A 410 -11.62 23.51 14.01
C LEU A 410 -11.92 24.46 12.83
N ILE A 411 -13.20 24.61 12.47
CA ILE A 411 -13.59 25.39 11.31
C ILE A 411 -13.47 26.87 11.62
N SER A 412 -12.65 27.56 10.86
CA SER A 412 -12.47 29.01 10.85
C SER A 412 -12.82 29.56 9.47
N GLU A 413 -12.96 30.90 9.40
CA GLU A 413 -13.24 31.59 8.15
C GLU A 413 -12.18 31.30 7.11
N GLY A 414 -12.57 30.85 5.92
CA GLY A 414 -11.71 30.55 4.79
C GLY A 414 -11.03 29.18 4.85
N LEU A 415 -11.17 28.38 5.91
CA LEU A 415 -10.54 27.05 6.00
C LEU A 415 -10.97 26.15 4.83
N PRO A 416 -10.04 25.64 4.00
CA PRO A 416 -10.38 24.76 2.88
C PRO A 416 -10.87 23.39 3.38
N MET A 417 -11.97 22.92 2.82
CA MET A 417 -12.54 21.61 3.13
C MET A 417 -12.95 20.86 1.87
N PHE A 418 -12.29 19.75 1.63
CA PHE A 418 -12.72 18.80 0.59
C PHE A 418 -13.89 17.97 1.10
N VAL A 419 -14.92 17.80 0.30
CA VAL A 419 -16.09 16.98 0.65
C VAL A 419 -16.41 16.01 -0.48
N VAL A 420 -16.35 14.72 -0.18
CA VAL A 420 -16.74 13.66 -1.13
C VAL A 420 -18.24 13.40 -0.97
N VAL A 421 -19.01 13.78 -1.98
CA VAL A 421 -20.47 13.59 -2.02
C VAL A 421 -20.78 12.27 -2.71
N PRO A 422 -21.51 11.33 -2.07
CA PRO A 422 -21.86 10.07 -2.69
C PRO A 422 -22.84 10.27 -3.86
N PRO A 423 -22.89 9.32 -4.83
CA PRO A 423 -23.86 9.36 -5.91
C PRO A 423 -25.28 9.39 -5.40
N TYR A 424 -26.19 9.86 -6.24
CA TYR A 424 -27.60 9.85 -5.92
C TYR A 424 -28.11 8.41 -5.69
N SER A 425 -28.64 8.15 -4.49
CA SER A 425 -29.19 6.86 -4.09
C SER A 425 -30.52 7.03 -3.38
N ARG A 426 -31.22 5.92 -3.12
CA ARG A 426 -32.52 5.93 -2.45
C ARG A 426 -32.42 6.09 -0.93
N ASP A 427 -31.24 5.97 -0.33
CA ASP A 427 -31.00 5.91 1.12
C ASP A 427 -30.75 7.26 1.79
N GLN A 428 -30.92 8.37 1.10
CA GLN A 428 -30.70 9.73 1.58
C GLN A 428 -29.25 10.03 2.04
N LEU A 429 -28.29 9.16 1.75
CA LEU A 429 -26.90 9.36 2.16
C LEU A 429 -26.33 10.66 1.61
N ARG A 430 -26.59 10.95 0.33
CA ARG A 430 -26.20 12.19 -0.34
C ARG A 430 -26.77 13.42 0.36
N ASP A 431 -28.06 13.42 0.68
CA ASP A 431 -28.74 14.58 1.32
C ASP A 431 -28.14 14.90 2.70
N LYS A 432 -27.67 13.87 3.42
CA LYS A 432 -26.95 14.05 4.68
C LYS A 432 -25.59 14.72 4.48
N VAL A 433 -24.87 14.41 3.39
CA VAL A 433 -23.60 15.07 3.08
C VAL A 433 -23.85 16.51 2.64
N ILE A 434 -24.85 16.79 1.81
CA ILE A 434 -25.23 18.16 1.44
C ILE A 434 -25.56 18.99 2.69
N SER A 435 -26.30 18.42 3.64
CA SER A 435 -26.57 19.08 4.93
C SER A 435 -25.27 19.38 5.70
N ASN A 436 -24.29 18.47 5.70
CA ASN A 436 -23.00 18.72 6.33
C ASN A 436 -22.21 19.83 5.62
N ILE A 437 -22.27 19.91 4.29
CA ILE A 437 -21.65 21.02 3.55
C ILE A 437 -22.25 22.35 3.97
N ALA A 438 -23.58 22.44 4.04
CA ALA A 438 -24.24 23.66 4.48
C ALA A 438 -23.84 24.08 5.92
N GLU A 439 -23.63 23.13 6.83
CA GLU A 439 -23.18 23.36 8.19
C GLU A 439 -21.76 23.94 8.27
N VAL A 440 -20.81 23.39 7.50
CA VAL A 440 -19.43 23.89 7.49
C VAL A 440 -19.33 25.26 6.80
N ARG A 441 -20.09 25.48 5.73
CA ARG A 441 -20.20 26.80 5.09
C ARG A 441 -20.76 27.88 6.02
N ALA A 442 -21.77 27.54 6.82
CA ALA A 442 -22.32 28.47 7.81
C ALA A 442 -21.30 28.91 8.88
N ARG A 443 -20.16 28.20 8.99
CA ARG A 443 -19.03 28.55 9.86
C ARG A 443 -17.86 29.20 9.11
N GLY A 444 -18.03 29.47 7.82
CA GLY A 444 -17.02 30.16 7.02
C GLY A 444 -16.04 29.24 6.29
N ALA A 445 -16.23 27.92 6.28
CA ALA A 445 -15.37 27.02 5.50
C ALA A 445 -15.48 27.33 4.01
N ARG A 446 -14.34 27.26 3.31
CA ARG A 446 -14.26 27.26 1.86
C ARG A 446 -14.38 25.81 1.36
N THR A 447 -15.46 25.50 0.66
CA THR A 447 -15.82 24.13 0.30
C THR A 447 -15.37 23.74 -1.09
N ILE A 448 -14.63 22.64 -1.18
CA ILE A 448 -14.23 21.98 -2.41
C ILE A 448 -15.02 20.69 -2.50
N VAL A 449 -15.98 20.61 -3.41
CA VAL A 449 -16.95 19.52 -3.46
C VAL A 449 -16.67 18.62 -4.65
N LEU A 450 -16.47 17.32 -4.36
CA LEU A 450 -16.37 16.25 -5.35
C LEU A 450 -17.74 15.57 -5.47
N ALA A 451 -18.38 15.69 -6.61
CA ALA A 451 -19.72 15.13 -6.85
C ALA A 451 -19.96 14.82 -8.33
N GLU A 452 -21.03 14.08 -8.63
CA GLU A 452 -21.46 13.84 -10.02
C GLU A 452 -21.67 15.18 -10.77
N ALA A 453 -21.29 15.22 -12.04
CA ALA A 453 -21.35 16.43 -12.88
C ALA A 453 -22.73 17.13 -12.86
N ASN A 454 -23.81 16.36 -12.81
CA ASN A 454 -25.19 16.85 -12.83
C ASN A 454 -25.78 17.16 -11.44
N ASP A 455 -24.98 17.10 -10.38
CA ASP A 455 -25.46 17.38 -9.02
C ASP A 455 -25.57 18.88 -8.75
N ALA A 456 -26.71 19.47 -9.12
CA ALA A 456 -26.96 20.90 -8.98
C ALA A 456 -26.97 21.35 -7.51
N ASP A 457 -27.44 20.54 -6.57
CA ASP A 457 -27.49 20.88 -5.15
C ASP A 457 -26.09 20.89 -4.55
N ALA A 458 -25.25 19.88 -4.87
CA ALA A 458 -23.86 19.85 -4.45
C ALA A 458 -23.09 21.06 -5.00
N ARG A 459 -23.30 21.37 -6.29
CA ARG A 459 -22.70 22.54 -6.97
C ARG A 459 -23.11 23.85 -6.33
N ALA A 460 -24.36 24.01 -5.90
CA ALA A 460 -24.86 25.22 -5.26
C ALA A 460 -24.20 25.49 -3.90
N HIS A 461 -23.61 24.48 -3.27
CA HIS A 461 -22.93 24.56 -1.98
C HIS A 461 -21.40 24.51 -2.08
N ALA A 462 -20.85 24.55 -3.29
CA ALA A 462 -19.41 24.47 -3.55
C ALA A 462 -18.83 25.85 -3.88
N ASP A 463 -17.70 26.19 -3.28
CA ASP A 463 -16.85 27.29 -3.74
C ASP A 463 -15.99 26.83 -4.92
N HIS A 464 -15.50 25.58 -4.86
CA HIS A 464 -14.88 24.86 -6.01
C HIS A 464 -15.59 23.52 -6.19
N PHE A 465 -15.82 23.15 -7.45
CA PHE A 465 -16.53 21.92 -7.78
C PHE A 465 -15.67 21.03 -8.70
N ILE A 466 -15.43 19.80 -8.26
CA ILE A 466 -14.72 18.77 -9.02
C ILE A 466 -15.74 17.75 -9.47
N GLU A 467 -15.88 17.61 -10.79
CA GLU A 467 -16.83 16.70 -11.39
C GLU A 467 -16.34 15.24 -11.32
N LEU A 468 -17.19 14.36 -10.83
CA LEU A 468 -16.96 12.91 -10.83
C LEU A 468 -17.90 12.22 -11.84
N PRO A 469 -17.47 11.12 -12.45
CA PRO A 469 -18.33 10.30 -13.27
C PRO A 469 -19.43 9.63 -12.43
N ARG A 470 -20.50 9.25 -13.09
CA ARG A 470 -21.60 8.53 -12.46
C ARG A 470 -21.26 7.05 -12.36
N VAL A 471 -21.06 6.58 -11.14
CA VAL A 471 -20.77 5.18 -10.80
C VAL A 471 -21.63 4.73 -9.61
N SER A 472 -21.70 3.42 -9.36
CA SER A 472 -22.36 2.92 -8.16
C SER A 472 -21.61 3.37 -6.90
N THR A 473 -22.34 3.55 -5.77
CA THR A 473 -21.77 4.07 -4.50
C THR A 473 -20.54 3.31 -4.04
N LEU A 474 -20.54 1.97 -4.16
CA LEU A 474 -19.41 1.16 -3.71
C LEU A 474 -18.15 1.31 -4.57
N LEU A 475 -18.29 1.70 -5.83
CA LEU A 475 -17.18 1.91 -6.77
C LEU A 475 -16.70 3.36 -6.83
N GLN A 476 -17.45 4.31 -6.25
CA GLN A 476 -17.09 5.73 -6.23
C GLN A 476 -15.68 6.03 -5.68
N PRO A 477 -15.10 5.28 -4.74
CA PRO A 477 -13.74 5.52 -4.29
C PRO A 477 -12.70 5.55 -5.41
N LEU A 478 -12.88 4.77 -6.48
CA LEU A 478 -11.96 4.72 -7.62
C LEU A 478 -11.83 6.08 -8.34
N PRO A 479 -12.92 6.70 -8.84
CA PRO A 479 -12.81 8.02 -9.44
C PRO A 479 -12.61 9.15 -8.42
N ALA A 480 -13.09 9.02 -7.18
CA ALA A 480 -13.02 10.10 -6.21
C ALA A 480 -11.59 10.36 -5.67
N ILE A 481 -10.73 9.33 -5.64
CA ILE A 481 -9.37 9.49 -5.12
C ILE A 481 -8.43 10.19 -6.12
N VAL A 482 -8.65 10.04 -7.42
CA VAL A 482 -7.73 10.54 -8.47
C VAL A 482 -7.54 12.06 -8.38
N PRO A 483 -8.59 12.90 -8.29
CA PRO A 483 -8.42 14.34 -8.11
C PRO A 483 -7.69 14.71 -6.82
N LEU A 484 -7.86 13.93 -5.74
CA LEU A 484 -7.18 14.18 -4.46
C LEU A 484 -5.67 13.84 -4.53
N GLN A 485 -5.32 12.77 -5.22
CA GLN A 485 -3.93 12.41 -5.48
C GLN A 485 -3.24 13.46 -6.35
N LEU A 486 -3.92 13.89 -7.42
CA LEU A 486 -3.40 14.92 -8.31
C LEU A 486 -3.23 16.25 -7.57
N PHE A 487 -4.24 16.66 -6.79
CA PHE A 487 -4.16 17.85 -5.94
C PHE A 487 -2.94 17.80 -5.00
N ALA A 488 -2.76 16.71 -4.27
CA ALA A 488 -1.64 16.58 -3.34
C ALA A 488 -0.26 16.60 -4.05
N CYS A 489 -0.18 15.99 -5.25
CA CYS A 489 1.03 15.99 -6.06
C CYS A 489 1.38 17.39 -6.59
N GLU A 490 0.39 18.19 -6.97
CA GLU A 490 0.60 19.52 -7.54
C GLU A 490 0.80 20.61 -6.47
N VAL A 491 0.34 20.40 -5.25
CA VAL A 491 0.62 21.29 -4.11
C VAL A 491 2.06 21.14 -3.63
N ALA A 492 2.64 19.95 -3.74
CA ALA A 492 4.01 19.64 -3.29
C ALA A 492 5.09 20.15 -4.25
#